data_0d691f1cb32fce5e0b413d0bd9fad449
#
_entry.id   0d691f1cb32fce5e0b413d0bd9fad449
#
_cell.length_a   1.000
_cell.length_b   1.000
_cell.length_c   1.000
_cell.angle_alpha   90.00
_cell.angle_beta   90.00
_cell.angle_gamma   90.00
#
_symmetry.space_group_name_H-M   'P 1'
#
loop_
_entity.id
_entity.type
_entity.pdbx_description
1 polymer ?
#
loop_
_entity_poly.entity_id
_entity_poly.type
_entity_poly.pdbx_seq_one_letter_code
_entity_poly.pdbx_strand_id
1 'polypeptide(L)'
;PWTSHIVIKPFGTGQYLNGVMVTGNKFRSINGSIDRAERVDDSIAPLDATRHKHVAFHSNSYHQVSNQVANPARVIHSEPSASQTWTVDLSAVLPFDGRANGVDAVVAQGRIRTGSDAPQYAMPHVILEQAPAGAGVDLQWGTAVKGEIALVARMDS
;
A
#
# COMPACT_ATOMS: atom_id res chain seq x y z
N PRO A 1 13.34 19.39 -13.80
CA PRO A 1 12.57 19.78 -12.63
C PRO A 1 12.35 18.60 -11.72
N TRP A 2 12.51 18.78 -10.42
CA TRP A 2 12.22 17.74 -9.43
C TRP A 2 10.71 17.54 -9.36
N THR A 3 10.27 16.30 -9.53
CA THR A 3 8.84 15.95 -9.58
C THR A 3 8.28 15.47 -8.23
N SER A 4 9.11 15.45 -7.18
CA SER A 4 8.75 15.01 -5.83
C SER A 4 9.45 15.84 -4.77
N HIS A 5 8.88 15.90 -3.55
CA HIS A 5 9.43 16.64 -2.43
C HIS A 5 10.55 15.89 -1.71
N ILE A 6 10.47 14.55 -1.70
CA ILE A 6 11.43 13.65 -1.08
C ILE A 6 11.96 12.71 -2.15
N VAL A 7 13.28 12.61 -2.28
CA VAL A 7 13.93 11.67 -3.19
C VAL A 7 14.95 10.84 -2.42
N ILE A 8 14.77 9.52 -2.44
CA ILE A 8 15.76 8.57 -1.91
C ILE A 8 16.57 8.06 -3.09
N LYS A 9 17.90 8.16 -2.99
CA LYS A 9 18.82 7.69 -4.01
C LYS A 9 19.80 6.68 -3.43
N PRO A 10 19.62 5.38 -3.68
CA PRO A 10 20.57 4.35 -3.26
C PRO A 10 21.87 4.45 -4.07
N PHE A 11 23.01 4.37 -3.40
CA PHE A 11 24.36 4.41 -4.01
C PHE A 11 25.04 3.04 -4.08
N GLY A 12 24.37 1.97 -3.65
CA GLY A 12 24.88 0.60 -3.69
C GLY A 12 23.76 -0.43 -3.57
N THR A 13 24.06 -1.67 -3.92
CA THR A 13 23.10 -2.78 -3.84
C THR A 13 22.76 -3.13 -2.38
N GLY A 14 21.54 -3.60 -2.14
CA GLY A 14 21.09 -4.06 -0.82
C GLY A 14 20.83 -2.95 0.20
N GLN A 15 20.82 -1.68 -0.22
CA GLN A 15 20.39 -0.57 0.66
C GLN A 15 18.89 -0.61 0.87
N TYR A 16 18.45 -0.32 2.09
CA TYR A 16 17.05 -0.32 2.50
C TYR A 16 16.78 0.81 3.50
N LEU A 17 15.50 1.14 3.68
CA LEU A 17 15.09 2.16 4.66
C LEU A 17 15.05 1.56 6.07
N ASN A 18 15.61 2.29 7.03
CA ASN A 18 15.55 1.94 8.44
C ASN A 18 15.47 3.21 9.30
N GLY A 19 14.43 3.31 10.11
CA GLY A 19 14.21 4.45 10.99
C GLY A 19 13.78 5.73 10.27
N VAL A 20 13.13 5.63 9.11
CA VAL A 20 12.63 6.79 8.35
C VAL A 20 11.28 7.26 8.93
N MET A 21 11.19 8.53 9.29
CA MET A 21 9.97 9.13 9.82
C MET A 21 9.59 10.37 9.01
N VAL A 22 8.42 10.32 8.37
CA VAL A 22 7.83 11.42 7.59
C VAL A 22 6.40 11.63 8.08
N THR A 23 6.21 12.51 9.05
CA THR A 23 4.92 12.67 9.73
C THR A 23 4.58 14.15 9.92
N GLY A 24 3.29 14.50 9.85
CA GLY A 24 2.79 15.84 10.10
C GLY A 24 3.18 16.89 9.07
N ASN A 25 3.63 16.49 7.88
CA ASN A 25 4.04 17.40 6.83
C ASN A 25 2.87 17.85 5.96
N LYS A 26 3.05 18.97 5.30
CA LYS A 26 2.14 19.45 4.26
C LYS A 26 2.87 19.46 2.91
N PHE A 27 2.55 18.51 2.06
CA PHE A 27 3.06 18.43 0.70
C PHE A 27 2.16 19.23 -0.24
N ARG A 28 2.71 20.25 -0.87
CA ARG A 28 1.94 21.12 -1.74
C ARG A 28 2.70 21.38 -3.05
N SER A 29 2.08 21.00 -4.16
CA SER A 29 2.48 21.48 -5.48
C SER A 29 1.71 22.77 -5.80
N ILE A 30 2.40 23.77 -6.39
CA ILE A 30 1.80 25.07 -6.74
C ILE A 30 1.71 25.30 -8.25
N ASN A 31 2.47 24.54 -9.04
CA ASN A 31 2.54 24.67 -10.51
C ASN A 31 2.01 23.41 -11.20
N GLY A 32 0.79 22.97 -10.83
CA GLY A 32 0.17 21.77 -11.36
C GLY A 32 0.27 20.56 -10.41
N SER A 33 -0.36 19.46 -10.79
CA SER A 33 -0.31 18.20 -10.04
C SER A 33 1.02 17.48 -10.22
N ILE A 34 1.49 16.87 -9.13
CA ILE A 34 2.56 15.86 -9.16
C ILE A 34 1.97 14.49 -8.83
N ASP A 35 2.64 13.44 -9.27
CA ASP A 35 2.15 12.08 -9.05
C ASP A 35 2.24 11.70 -7.56
N ARG A 36 3.42 11.83 -6.95
CA ARG A 36 3.72 11.45 -5.56
C ARG A 36 4.59 12.50 -4.89
N ALA A 37 4.44 12.64 -3.57
CA ALA A 37 5.29 13.53 -2.77
C ALA A 37 6.71 12.99 -2.57
N GLU A 38 6.90 11.69 -2.78
CA GLU A 38 8.16 10.96 -2.60
C GLU A 38 8.48 10.10 -3.82
N ARG A 39 9.73 9.70 -3.97
CA ARG A 39 10.15 8.71 -4.97
C ARG A 39 11.50 8.10 -4.63
N VAL A 40 11.80 6.97 -5.25
CA VAL A 40 13.14 6.39 -5.33
C VAL A 40 13.78 6.78 -6.66
N ASP A 41 15.04 7.22 -6.62
CA ASP A 41 15.90 7.38 -7.80
C ASP A 41 16.85 6.20 -7.86
N ASP A 42 16.46 5.17 -8.59
CA ASP A 42 17.20 3.90 -8.75
C ASP A 42 18.26 3.93 -9.86
N SER A 43 18.60 5.12 -10.37
CA SER A 43 19.55 5.29 -11.48
C SER A 43 20.97 4.74 -11.21
N ILE A 44 21.34 4.56 -9.94
CA ILE A 44 22.62 3.93 -9.53
C ILE A 44 22.40 2.50 -9.03
N ALA A 45 21.44 2.29 -8.13
CA ALA A 45 21.10 0.99 -7.57
C ALA A 45 19.64 0.96 -7.12
N PRO A 46 18.97 -0.20 -7.15
CA PRO A 46 17.63 -0.33 -6.60
C PRO A 46 17.64 -0.31 -5.08
N LEU A 47 16.54 0.15 -4.49
CA LEU A 47 16.27 0.03 -3.06
C LEU A 47 15.77 -1.40 -2.76
N ASP A 48 16.29 -2.04 -1.73
CA ASP A 48 15.84 -3.37 -1.30
C ASP A 48 14.57 -3.24 -0.43
N ALA A 49 13.41 -3.24 -1.09
CA ALA A 49 12.13 -3.06 -0.44
C ALA A 49 11.70 -4.25 0.44
N THR A 50 12.40 -5.39 0.37
CA THR A 50 12.09 -6.57 1.22
C THR A 50 12.61 -6.42 2.64
N ARG A 51 13.51 -5.45 2.89
CA ARG A 51 14.24 -5.27 4.15
C ARG A 51 13.91 -4.01 4.92
N HIS A 52 12.91 -3.25 4.48
CA HIS A 52 12.49 -2.01 5.14
C HIS A 52 12.10 -2.26 6.60
N LYS A 53 12.56 -1.38 7.50
CA LYS A 53 12.28 -1.42 8.95
C LYS A 53 11.98 -0.04 9.50
N HIS A 54 11.04 0.02 10.44
CA HIS A 54 10.71 1.25 11.17
C HIS A 54 10.47 2.45 10.24
N VAL A 55 9.66 2.27 9.21
CA VAL A 55 9.26 3.33 8.29
C VAL A 55 7.90 3.88 8.73
N ALA A 56 7.86 5.14 9.13
CA ALA A 56 6.62 5.86 9.46
C ALA A 56 6.35 6.94 8.42
N PHE A 57 5.27 6.82 7.67
CA PHE A 57 4.85 7.79 6.68
C PHE A 57 3.34 8.04 6.82
N HIS A 58 2.94 8.94 7.74
CA HIS A 58 1.52 9.13 8.06
C HIS A 58 1.23 10.53 8.57
N SER A 59 -0.05 10.85 8.75
CA SER A 59 -0.51 12.15 9.26
C SER A 59 -0.03 13.34 8.42
N ASN A 60 0.30 13.10 7.15
CA ASN A 60 0.67 14.13 6.20
C ASN A 60 -0.58 14.64 5.46
N SER A 61 -0.54 15.88 5.02
CA SER A 61 -1.57 16.48 4.18
C SER A 61 -1.03 16.76 2.78
N TYR A 62 -1.91 16.65 1.77
CA TYR A 62 -1.53 16.72 0.37
C TYR A 62 -2.38 17.74 -0.38
N HIS A 63 -1.74 18.54 -1.24
CA HIS A 63 -2.40 19.45 -2.16
C HIS A 63 -1.79 19.32 -3.55
N GLN A 64 -2.60 18.99 -4.55
CA GLN A 64 -2.16 18.69 -5.91
C GLN A 64 -1.09 17.56 -5.98
N VAL A 65 -1.29 16.52 -5.16
CA VAL A 65 -0.54 15.25 -5.21
C VAL A 65 -1.56 14.14 -5.49
N SER A 66 -1.39 13.42 -6.58
CA SER A 66 -2.37 12.45 -7.09
C SER A 66 -2.44 11.20 -6.19
N ASN A 67 -1.30 10.62 -5.84
CA ASN A 67 -1.18 9.44 -5.00
C ASN A 67 -0.72 9.84 -3.59
N GLN A 68 -1.63 9.71 -2.63
CA GLN A 68 -1.40 10.07 -1.23
C GLN A 68 -0.91 8.85 -0.47
N VAL A 69 0.41 8.73 -0.36
CA VAL A 69 1.06 7.56 0.24
C VAL A 69 1.04 7.58 1.76
N ALA A 70 1.01 6.39 2.36
CA ALA A 70 1.10 6.21 3.80
C ALA A 70 1.74 4.86 4.17
N ASN A 71 2.36 4.79 5.35
CA ASN A 71 2.78 3.55 5.99
C ASN A 71 2.62 3.69 7.53
N PRO A 72 1.74 2.92 8.18
CA PRO A 72 0.85 1.93 7.58
C PRO A 72 -0.20 2.56 6.64
N ALA A 73 -0.53 1.83 5.57
CA ALA A 73 -1.51 2.25 4.58
C ALA A 73 -2.87 1.59 4.84
N ARG A 74 -3.93 2.41 4.96
CA ARG A 74 -5.30 1.92 5.06
C ARG A 74 -6.01 2.09 3.72
N VAL A 75 -6.49 0.99 3.15
CA VAL A 75 -7.25 0.96 1.88
C VAL A 75 -8.62 0.35 2.09
N ILE A 76 -9.61 0.88 1.36
CA ILE A 76 -10.91 0.22 1.18
C ILE A 76 -10.87 -0.51 -0.15
N HIS A 77 -11.17 -1.80 -0.13
CA HIS A 77 -11.31 -2.63 -1.32
C HIS A 77 -12.73 -3.18 -1.42
N SER A 78 -13.32 -3.01 -2.59
CA SER A 78 -14.67 -3.49 -2.90
C SER A 78 -14.64 -4.52 -4.02
N GLU A 79 -15.22 -5.69 -3.77
CA GLU A 79 -15.37 -6.75 -4.74
C GLU A 79 -16.88 -6.93 -5.04
N PRO A 80 -17.37 -6.37 -6.16
CA PRO A 80 -18.81 -6.38 -6.48
C PRO A 80 -19.31 -7.74 -6.98
N SER A 81 -18.41 -8.57 -7.50
CA SER A 81 -18.70 -9.91 -8.00
C SER A 81 -18.06 -10.97 -7.12
N ALA A 82 -18.76 -12.08 -6.89
CA ALA A 82 -18.21 -13.13 -6.02
C ALA A 82 -16.93 -13.74 -6.60
N SER A 83 -15.83 -13.64 -5.86
CA SER A 83 -14.52 -14.20 -6.17
C SER A 83 -13.91 -14.87 -4.94
N GLN A 84 -13.13 -15.93 -5.16
CA GLN A 84 -12.36 -16.56 -4.08
C GLN A 84 -11.09 -15.81 -3.72
N THR A 85 -10.51 -15.08 -4.69
CA THR A 85 -9.30 -14.28 -4.46
C THR A 85 -9.63 -12.82 -4.74
N TRP A 86 -9.35 -11.98 -3.76
CA TRP A 86 -9.44 -10.52 -3.89
C TRP A 86 -8.03 -9.95 -3.86
N THR A 87 -7.59 -9.36 -4.96
CA THR A 87 -6.27 -8.73 -5.05
C THR A 87 -6.39 -7.25 -4.73
N VAL A 88 -5.72 -6.84 -3.66
CA VAL A 88 -5.65 -5.45 -3.21
C VAL A 88 -4.32 -4.86 -3.67
N ASP A 89 -4.36 -3.96 -4.63
CA ASP A 89 -3.18 -3.24 -5.12
C ASP A 89 -2.85 -2.06 -4.21
N LEU A 90 -1.64 -2.04 -3.65
CA LEU A 90 -1.14 -1.01 -2.76
C LEU A 90 -0.02 -0.15 -3.39
N SER A 91 0.30 -0.36 -4.67
CA SER A 91 1.38 0.34 -5.36
C SER A 91 1.22 1.87 -5.37
N ALA A 92 -0.03 2.36 -5.39
CA ALA A 92 -0.34 3.78 -5.35
C ALA A 92 -0.34 4.38 -3.93
N VAL A 93 -0.29 3.57 -2.88
CA VAL A 93 -0.45 4.02 -1.49
C VAL A 93 0.73 3.71 -0.57
N LEU A 94 1.55 2.71 -0.87
CA LEU A 94 2.81 2.47 -0.14
C LEU A 94 3.89 3.44 -0.61
N PRO A 95 4.63 4.10 0.29
CA PRO A 95 5.70 5.03 -0.10
C PRO A 95 6.95 4.30 -0.61
N PHE A 96 7.78 5.01 -1.38
CA PHE A 96 9.10 4.58 -1.84
C PHE A 96 9.11 3.25 -2.58
N ASP A 97 8.09 3.01 -3.43
CA ASP A 97 7.89 1.75 -4.17
C ASP A 97 7.91 0.52 -3.25
N GLY A 98 7.35 0.68 -2.04
CA GLY A 98 7.35 -0.32 -0.99
C GLY A 98 6.55 -1.57 -1.35
N ARG A 99 6.98 -2.70 -0.77
CA ARG A 99 6.27 -3.99 -0.86
C ARG A 99 5.33 -4.16 0.34
N ALA A 100 4.28 -4.95 0.18
CA ALA A 100 3.37 -5.30 1.26
C ALA A 100 4.00 -6.39 2.16
N ASN A 101 4.91 -5.98 3.06
CA ASN A 101 5.65 -6.88 3.95
C ASN A 101 4.84 -7.34 5.16
N GLY A 102 3.71 -6.71 5.44
CA GLY A 102 2.82 -7.10 6.54
C GLY A 102 1.39 -6.57 6.35
N VAL A 103 0.45 -7.22 7.00
CA VAL A 103 -0.95 -6.77 7.12
C VAL A 103 -1.34 -6.77 8.59
N ASP A 104 -1.67 -5.59 9.12
CA ASP A 104 -2.06 -5.42 10.52
C ASP A 104 -3.55 -5.73 10.74
N ALA A 105 -4.40 -5.47 9.73
CA ALA A 105 -5.83 -5.69 9.86
C ALA A 105 -6.51 -5.94 8.51
N VAL A 106 -7.53 -6.80 8.54
CA VAL A 106 -8.57 -6.93 7.49
C VAL A 106 -9.90 -6.85 8.20
N VAL A 107 -10.70 -5.84 7.89
CA VAL A 107 -11.98 -5.56 8.57
C VAL A 107 -13.09 -5.40 7.55
N ALA A 108 -14.15 -6.20 7.65
CA ALA A 108 -15.33 -6.03 6.82
C ALA A 108 -15.96 -4.65 7.04
N GLN A 109 -16.24 -3.92 5.96
CA GLN A 109 -16.92 -2.62 6.00
C GLN A 109 -18.44 -2.76 5.82
N GLY A 110 -18.91 -3.96 5.60
CA GLY A 110 -20.31 -4.33 5.46
C GLY A 110 -20.47 -5.83 5.50
N ARG A 111 -21.59 -6.34 5.00
CA ARG A 111 -21.85 -7.78 4.94
C ARG A 111 -21.07 -8.40 3.79
N ILE A 112 -20.19 -9.34 4.10
CA ILE A 112 -19.57 -10.22 3.10
C ILE A 112 -20.59 -11.32 2.76
N ARG A 113 -20.81 -11.58 1.47
CA ARG A 113 -21.82 -12.49 0.97
C ARG A 113 -21.26 -13.42 -0.10
N THR A 114 -21.79 -14.63 -0.17
CA THR A 114 -21.53 -15.55 -1.28
C THR A 114 -22.17 -15.07 -2.58
N GLY A 115 -21.92 -15.75 -3.68
CA GLY A 115 -22.58 -15.48 -4.97
C GLY A 115 -24.10 -15.63 -4.93
N SER A 116 -24.63 -16.45 -4.01
CA SER A 116 -26.08 -16.64 -3.77
C SER A 116 -26.64 -15.71 -2.68
N ASP A 117 -25.91 -14.65 -2.32
CA ASP A 117 -26.26 -13.66 -1.29
C ASP A 117 -26.36 -14.19 0.15
N ALA A 118 -25.91 -15.42 0.42
CA ALA A 118 -25.80 -15.94 1.78
C ALA A 118 -24.66 -15.23 2.53
N PRO A 119 -24.83 -14.89 3.83
CA PRO A 119 -23.79 -14.24 4.61
C PRO A 119 -22.60 -15.15 4.83
N GLN A 120 -21.38 -14.57 4.75
CA GLN A 120 -20.11 -15.23 5.04
C GLN A 120 -19.48 -14.61 6.27
N TYR A 121 -19.10 -15.43 7.23
CA TYR A 121 -18.53 -15.00 8.51
C TYR A 121 -17.04 -15.38 8.66
N ALA A 122 -16.52 -16.30 7.82
CA ALA A 122 -15.12 -16.67 7.86
C ALA A 122 -14.24 -15.54 7.28
N MET A 123 -13.07 -15.36 7.89
CA MET A 123 -12.07 -14.42 7.40
C MET A 123 -11.20 -15.05 6.30
N PRO A 124 -10.63 -14.25 5.38
CA PRO A 124 -9.74 -14.75 4.36
C PRO A 124 -8.37 -15.10 4.93
N HIS A 125 -7.66 -15.97 4.22
CA HIS A 125 -6.22 -16.12 4.35
C HIS A 125 -5.51 -14.99 3.60
N VAL A 126 -4.51 -14.36 4.22
CA VAL A 126 -3.77 -13.23 3.65
C VAL A 126 -2.47 -13.75 3.03
N ILE A 127 -2.23 -13.40 1.76
CA ILE A 127 -1.00 -13.70 1.04
C ILE A 127 -0.31 -12.38 0.71
N LEU A 128 0.89 -12.19 1.27
CA LEU A 128 1.69 -10.96 1.12
C LEU A 128 2.47 -10.92 -0.19
N GLU A 129 3.01 -9.77 -0.51
CA GLU A 129 3.96 -9.53 -1.60
C GLU A 129 3.46 -9.99 -2.98
N GLN A 130 2.18 -9.79 -3.25
CA GLN A 130 1.57 -10.12 -4.54
C GLN A 130 1.78 -9.00 -5.58
N ALA A 131 1.39 -9.24 -6.83
CA ALA A 131 1.45 -8.22 -7.89
C ALA A 131 0.64 -6.95 -7.52
N PRO A 132 1.06 -5.75 -8.01
CA PRO A 132 2.25 -5.51 -8.83
C PRO A 132 3.53 -5.39 -7.99
N ALA A 133 4.64 -5.92 -8.48
CA ALA A 133 5.99 -5.79 -7.91
C ALA A 133 6.10 -6.07 -6.38
N GLY A 134 5.22 -6.91 -5.83
CA GLY A 134 5.14 -7.19 -4.39
C GLY A 134 4.37 -6.16 -3.56
N ALA A 135 3.81 -5.12 -4.17
CA ALA A 135 2.98 -4.13 -3.48
C ALA A 135 1.52 -4.57 -3.29
N GLY A 136 1.12 -5.73 -3.80
CA GLY A 136 -0.22 -6.27 -3.67
C GLY A 136 -0.37 -7.24 -2.51
N VAL A 137 -1.62 -7.43 -2.09
CA VAL A 137 -2.03 -8.45 -1.11
C VAL A 137 -3.21 -9.21 -1.67
N ASP A 138 -3.14 -10.55 -1.65
CA ASP A 138 -4.27 -11.39 -1.98
C ASP A 138 -4.99 -11.84 -0.72
N LEU A 139 -6.32 -11.72 -0.74
CA LEU A 139 -7.21 -12.24 0.28
C LEU A 139 -7.90 -13.49 -0.26
N GLN A 140 -7.47 -14.64 0.22
CA GLN A 140 -7.98 -15.95 -0.23
C GLN A 140 -9.14 -16.40 0.65
N TRP A 141 -10.32 -16.49 0.09
CA TRP A 141 -11.54 -16.92 0.77
C TRP A 141 -11.79 -18.43 0.55
N GLY A 142 -12.42 -19.07 1.53
CA GLY A 142 -12.80 -20.50 1.43
C GLY A 142 -13.88 -20.77 0.38
N THR A 143 -14.67 -19.77 -0.01
CA THR A 143 -15.66 -19.80 -1.09
C THR A 143 -15.71 -18.46 -1.79
N ALA A 144 -16.27 -18.40 -3.00
CA ALA A 144 -16.40 -17.15 -3.73
C ALA A 144 -17.38 -16.19 -3.01
N VAL A 145 -16.88 -15.00 -2.69
CA VAL A 145 -17.62 -13.96 -1.95
C VAL A 145 -17.50 -12.60 -2.60
N LYS A 146 -18.43 -11.71 -2.28
CA LYS A 146 -18.46 -10.30 -2.67
C LYS A 146 -18.69 -9.43 -1.44
N GLY A 147 -18.28 -8.16 -1.51
CA GLY A 147 -18.44 -7.20 -0.43
C GLY A 147 -17.34 -6.18 -0.37
N GLU A 148 -17.13 -5.59 0.80
CA GLU A 148 -16.15 -4.54 1.01
C GLU A 148 -15.38 -4.75 2.31
N ILE A 149 -14.06 -4.55 2.27
CA ILE A 149 -13.18 -4.61 3.44
C ILE A 149 -12.33 -3.34 3.54
N ALA A 150 -11.87 -3.04 4.76
CA ALA A 150 -10.71 -2.20 5.00
C ALA A 150 -9.49 -3.10 5.28
N LEU A 151 -8.40 -2.82 4.60
CA LEU A 151 -7.10 -3.47 4.81
C LEU A 151 -6.12 -2.43 5.34
N VAL A 152 -5.33 -2.80 6.36
CA VAL A 152 -4.20 -2.01 6.83
C VAL A 152 -2.93 -2.80 6.57
N ALA A 153 -2.11 -2.30 5.66
CA ALA A 153 -0.87 -2.94 5.23
C ALA A 153 0.35 -2.10 5.60
N ARG A 154 1.50 -2.77 5.70
CA ARG A 154 2.80 -2.16 6.00
C ARG A 154 3.86 -2.59 4.99
N MET A 155 4.77 -1.64 4.67
CA MET A 155 5.95 -1.90 3.86
C MET A 155 7.19 -2.27 4.68
N ASP A 156 7.10 -2.24 5.99
CA ASP A 156 8.19 -2.52 6.94
C ASP A 156 7.83 -3.68 7.87
N SER A 157 8.81 -4.25 8.48
CA SER A 157 8.70 -5.35 9.45
C SER A 157 9.25 -4.96 10.82
#